data_c2a49bad96b2f34ce2407a5174ce427a
#
_entry.id   c2a49bad96b2f34ce2407a5174ce427a
#
_cell.length_a   1.000
_cell.length_b   1.000
_cell.length_c   1.000
_cell.angle_alpha   90.00
_cell.angle_beta   90.00
_cell.angle_gamma   90.00
#
_symmetry.space_group_name_H-M   'P 1'
#
loop_
_entity.id
_entity.type
_entity.pdbx_description
1 polymer ?
#
loop_
_entity_poly.entity_id
_entity_poly.type
_entity_poly.pdbx_seq_one_letter_code
_entity_poly.pdbx_strand_id
1 'polypeptide(L)'
;MDTVLRGFHHVKLPVSDIDRSIEWYERVLGLRVCLTFVEEGVLMGVAVADSAETVALALRNAPERTAAMAGFDPVALCVPTVQALKAWQQRLDDLGEPHGGIVTGHAGSVLVGLRDPDGIEIRLYQPAGGES
;
A
#
# COMPACT_ATOMS: atom_id res chain seq x y z
N MET A 1 9.92 26.85 -21.87
CA MET A 1 9.10 25.65 -21.60
C MET A 1 9.47 25.08 -20.24
N ASP A 2 8.49 25.01 -19.36
CA ASP A 2 8.71 24.47 -18.00
C ASP A 2 8.61 22.97 -17.99
N THR A 3 9.47 22.33 -17.22
CA THR A 3 9.40 20.89 -16.96
C THR A 3 8.83 20.70 -15.55
N VAL A 4 7.63 20.12 -15.46
CA VAL A 4 6.88 20.05 -14.20
C VAL A 4 6.48 18.60 -13.90
N LEU A 5 6.61 18.22 -12.63
CA LEU A 5 6.08 16.96 -12.12
C LEU A 5 4.89 17.26 -11.21
N ARG A 6 3.93 16.34 -11.14
CA ARG A 6 2.71 16.52 -10.35
C ARG A 6 2.53 15.36 -9.36
N GLY A 7 3.63 14.93 -8.76
CA GLY A 7 3.62 13.83 -7.81
C GLY A 7 3.68 12.47 -8.50
N PHE A 8 3.24 11.45 -7.79
CA PHE A 8 3.22 10.09 -8.32
C PHE A 8 1.91 9.82 -9.05
N HIS A 9 1.98 9.12 -10.18
CA HIS A 9 0.78 8.58 -10.84
C HIS A 9 0.37 7.28 -10.20
N HIS A 10 1.32 6.37 -9.99
CA HIS A 10 1.10 5.12 -9.30
C HIS A 10 2.45 4.51 -8.90
N VAL A 11 2.40 3.57 -7.98
CA VAL A 11 3.53 2.71 -7.64
C VAL A 11 3.16 1.29 -8.04
N LYS A 12 4.07 0.59 -8.73
CA LYS A 12 3.84 -0.76 -9.22
C LYS A 12 4.53 -1.77 -8.29
N LEU A 13 3.78 -2.78 -7.88
CA LEU A 13 4.28 -3.86 -7.03
C LEU A 13 4.09 -5.20 -7.74
N PRO A 14 5.07 -6.10 -7.65
CA PRO A 14 4.89 -7.45 -8.16
C PRO A 14 4.00 -8.26 -7.20
N VAL A 15 3.19 -9.15 -7.75
CA VAL A 15 2.38 -10.08 -6.97
C VAL A 15 2.51 -11.47 -7.57
N SER A 16 2.39 -12.51 -6.73
CA SER A 16 2.48 -13.90 -7.19
C SER A 16 1.11 -14.51 -7.46
N ASP A 17 0.06 -13.98 -6.84
CA ASP A 17 -1.32 -14.43 -6.99
C ASP A 17 -2.20 -13.18 -6.97
N ILE A 18 -2.65 -12.76 -8.15
CA ILE A 18 -3.31 -11.47 -8.30
C ILE A 18 -4.65 -11.43 -7.55
N ASP A 19 -5.41 -12.52 -7.55
CA ASP A 19 -6.71 -12.56 -6.86
C ASP A 19 -6.53 -12.48 -5.35
N ARG A 20 -5.54 -13.17 -4.82
CA ARG A 20 -5.21 -13.10 -3.39
C ARG A 20 -4.78 -11.70 -2.99
N SER A 21 -3.99 -11.04 -3.82
CA SER A 21 -3.52 -9.67 -3.54
C SER A 21 -4.66 -8.67 -3.63
N ILE A 22 -5.54 -8.78 -4.62
CA ILE A 22 -6.72 -7.92 -4.73
C ILE A 22 -7.55 -8.00 -3.45
N GLU A 23 -7.83 -9.22 -2.98
CA GLU A 23 -8.61 -9.44 -1.75
C GLU A 23 -7.94 -8.77 -0.56
N TRP A 24 -6.63 -8.92 -0.42
CA TRP A 24 -5.89 -8.36 0.71
C TRP A 24 -5.90 -6.82 0.68
N TYR A 25 -5.57 -6.21 -0.47
CA TYR A 25 -5.53 -4.75 -0.57
C TYR A 25 -6.90 -4.12 -0.35
N GLU A 26 -7.97 -4.79 -0.77
CA GLU A 26 -9.33 -4.30 -0.50
C GLU A 26 -9.71 -4.47 0.97
N ARG A 27 -9.53 -5.66 1.53
CA ARG A 27 -9.93 -5.97 2.91
C ARG A 27 -9.11 -5.18 3.92
N VAL A 28 -7.80 -5.11 3.75
CA VAL A 28 -6.89 -4.52 4.74
C VAL A 28 -6.79 -3.00 4.58
N LEU A 29 -6.56 -2.53 3.35
CA LEU A 29 -6.29 -1.11 3.09
C LEU A 29 -7.47 -0.36 2.47
N GLY A 30 -8.54 -1.04 2.09
CA GLY A 30 -9.68 -0.39 1.46
C GLY A 30 -9.41 0.09 0.05
N LEU A 31 -8.39 -0.46 -0.62
CA LEU A 31 -8.05 -0.10 -1.99
C LEU A 31 -8.76 -1.05 -2.95
N ARG A 32 -9.57 -0.49 -3.84
CA ARG A 32 -10.40 -1.27 -4.76
C ARG A 32 -9.90 -1.20 -6.18
N VAL A 33 -10.15 -2.26 -6.94
CA VAL A 33 -9.77 -2.32 -8.35
C VAL A 33 -10.48 -1.20 -9.12
N CYS A 34 -9.69 -0.39 -9.84
CA CYS A 34 -10.19 0.67 -10.70
C CYS A 34 -9.82 0.46 -12.17
N LEU A 35 -8.82 -0.36 -12.47
CA LEU A 35 -8.41 -0.71 -13.82
C LEU A 35 -7.93 -2.15 -13.86
N THR A 36 -8.13 -2.80 -15.00
CA THR A 36 -7.60 -4.16 -15.25
C THR A 36 -6.77 -4.14 -16.52
N PHE A 37 -5.71 -4.95 -16.52
CA PHE A 37 -4.82 -5.10 -17.66
C PHE A 37 -4.81 -6.56 -18.09
N VAL A 38 -5.46 -6.83 -19.24
CA VAL A 38 -5.58 -8.17 -19.80
C VAL A 38 -4.68 -8.26 -21.02
N GLU A 39 -3.81 -9.27 -21.06
CA GLU A 39 -2.90 -9.53 -22.18
C GLU A 39 -3.18 -10.95 -22.69
N GLU A 40 -3.53 -11.07 -23.96
CA GLU A 40 -3.84 -12.36 -24.58
C GLU A 40 -4.86 -13.19 -23.78
N GLY A 41 -5.92 -12.52 -23.28
CA GLY A 41 -6.98 -13.16 -22.52
C GLY A 41 -6.64 -13.47 -21.06
N VAL A 42 -5.46 -13.10 -20.59
CA VAL A 42 -5.01 -13.37 -19.21
C VAL A 42 -4.93 -12.06 -18.43
N LEU A 43 -5.48 -12.07 -17.23
CA LEU A 43 -5.37 -10.92 -16.32
C LEU A 43 -3.94 -10.83 -15.80
N MET A 44 -3.20 -9.82 -16.25
CA MET A 44 -1.78 -9.64 -15.91
C MET A 44 -1.55 -8.59 -14.83
N GLY A 45 -2.51 -7.72 -14.60
CA GLY A 45 -2.37 -6.67 -13.61
C GLY A 45 -3.66 -5.94 -13.35
N VAL A 46 -3.69 -5.24 -12.23
CA VAL A 46 -4.80 -4.35 -11.87
C VAL A 46 -4.22 -3.09 -11.26
N ALA A 47 -4.99 -2.00 -11.29
CA ALA A 47 -4.73 -0.85 -10.44
C ALA A 47 -5.78 -0.85 -9.34
N VAL A 48 -5.33 -0.58 -8.12
CA VAL A 48 -6.21 -0.41 -6.96
C VAL A 48 -6.05 1.00 -6.41
N ALA A 49 -7.14 1.58 -5.94
CA ALA A 49 -7.13 2.96 -5.45
C ALA A 49 -8.12 3.12 -4.31
N ASP A 50 -7.91 4.16 -3.49
CA ASP A 50 -8.89 4.59 -2.49
C ASP A 50 -10.03 5.36 -3.17
N SER A 51 -11.14 5.58 -2.45
CA SER A 51 -12.32 6.24 -3.01
C SER A 51 -12.06 7.67 -3.48
N ALA A 52 -11.11 8.36 -2.85
CA ALA A 52 -10.74 9.73 -3.23
C ALA A 52 -9.64 9.75 -4.30
N GLU A 53 -9.15 8.58 -4.71
CA GLU A 53 -8.06 8.44 -5.69
C GLU A 53 -6.79 9.19 -5.30
N THR A 54 -6.50 9.27 -4.00
CA THR A 54 -5.26 9.87 -3.49
C THR A 54 -4.09 8.89 -3.55
N VAL A 55 -4.40 7.60 -3.57
CA VAL A 55 -3.42 6.51 -3.64
C VAL A 55 -3.79 5.61 -4.80
N ALA A 56 -2.81 5.29 -5.64
CA ALA A 56 -2.97 4.30 -6.70
C ALA A 56 -1.77 3.36 -6.71
N LEU A 57 -2.04 2.07 -6.58
CA LEU A 57 -1.02 1.02 -6.68
C LEU A 57 -1.37 0.11 -7.86
N ALA A 58 -0.36 -0.22 -8.66
CA ALA A 58 -0.52 -1.20 -9.73
C ALA A 58 0.02 -2.54 -9.22
N LEU A 59 -0.79 -3.57 -9.28
CA LEU A 59 -0.41 -4.92 -8.88
C LEU A 59 -0.18 -5.72 -10.16
N ARG A 60 1.06 -6.10 -10.40
CA ARG A 60 1.45 -6.82 -11.61
C ARG A 60 1.76 -8.27 -11.30
N ASN A 61 1.14 -9.19 -12.03
CA ASN A 61 1.46 -10.61 -11.90
C ASN A 61 2.91 -10.84 -12.37
N ALA A 62 3.81 -10.99 -11.41
CA ALA A 62 5.23 -11.15 -11.65
C ALA A 62 5.83 -12.00 -10.52
N PRO A 63 5.44 -13.29 -10.42
CA PRO A 63 5.85 -14.13 -9.29
C PRO A 63 7.37 -14.26 -9.17
N GLU A 64 8.09 -14.17 -10.28
CA GLU A 64 9.55 -14.25 -10.31
C GLU A 64 10.25 -13.07 -9.62
N ARG A 65 9.52 -11.98 -9.35
CA ARG A 65 10.07 -10.78 -8.72
C ARG A 65 9.68 -10.64 -7.24
N THR A 66 8.68 -11.38 -6.78
CA THR A 66 8.14 -11.19 -5.42
C THR A 66 9.15 -11.56 -4.34
N ALA A 67 9.95 -12.60 -4.56
CA ALA A 67 10.93 -13.04 -3.56
C ALA A 67 11.99 -11.96 -3.27
N ALA A 68 12.39 -11.22 -4.28
CA ALA A 68 13.38 -10.14 -4.13
C ALA A 68 12.80 -8.94 -3.36
N MET A 69 11.48 -8.75 -3.40
CA MET A 69 10.80 -7.64 -2.75
C MET A 69 10.33 -7.98 -1.34
N ALA A 70 10.28 -9.26 -0.99
CA ALA A 70 9.79 -9.68 0.32
C ALA A 70 10.66 -9.08 1.44
N GLY A 71 10.01 -8.48 2.44
CA GLY A 71 10.68 -7.84 3.55
C GLY A 71 11.13 -6.40 3.30
N PHE A 72 11.06 -5.92 2.05
CA PHE A 72 11.35 -4.53 1.73
C PHE A 72 10.09 -3.68 1.83
N ASP A 73 10.25 -2.39 2.12
CA ASP A 73 9.15 -1.44 2.31
C ASP A 73 9.18 -0.34 1.23
N PRO A 74 8.74 -0.66 -0.01
CA PRO A 74 8.82 0.29 -1.12
C PRO A 74 7.77 1.41 -1.06
N VAL A 75 6.73 1.25 -0.23
CA VAL A 75 5.60 2.17 -0.20
C VAL A 75 5.31 2.63 1.23
N ALA A 76 5.20 3.93 1.41
CA ALA A 76 4.66 4.53 2.62
C ALA A 76 3.46 5.39 2.22
N LEU A 77 2.28 5.06 2.74
CA LEU A 77 1.06 5.81 2.49
C LEU A 77 0.91 6.88 3.56
N CYS A 78 0.61 8.10 3.14
CA CYS A 78 0.50 9.22 4.06
C CYS A 78 -0.83 9.19 4.81
N VAL A 79 -0.76 9.37 6.13
CA VAL A 79 -1.92 9.46 7.01
C VAL A 79 -1.92 10.87 7.62
N PRO A 80 -3.07 11.58 7.62
CA PRO A 80 -3.08 13.00 7.94
C PRO A 80 -2.81 13.33 9.41
N THR A 81 -3.23 12.49 10.35
CA THR A 81 -3.10 12.78 11.78
C THR A 81 -2.66 11.55 12.56
N VAL A 82 -2.14 11.78 13.77
CA VAL A 82 -1.81 10.68 14.68
C VAL A 82 -3.06 9.89 15.05
N GLN A 83 -4.20 10.55 15.18
CA GLN A 83 -5.46 9.87 15.50
C GLN A 83 -5.88 8.93 14.35
N ALA A 84 -5.71 9.39 13.12
CA ALA A 84 -5.97 8.54 11.95
C ALA A 84 -5.03 7.33 11.92
N LEU A 85 -3.77 7.52 12.29
CA LEU A 85 -2.80 6.41 12.35
C LEU A 85 -3.21 5.38 13.40
N LYS A 86 -3.68 5.84 14.57
CA LYS A 86 -4.19 4.95 15.61
C LYS A 86 -5.44 4.22 15.16
N ALA A 87 -6.30 4.88 14.39
CA ALA A 87 -7.49 4.25 13.83
C ALA A 87 -7.11 3.13 12.84
N TRP A 88 -6.07 3.33 12.05
CA TRP A 88 -5.53 2.29 11.19
C TRP A 88 -5.01 1.09 12.00
N GLN A 89 -4.27 1.37 13.08
CA GLN A 89 -3.78 0.30 13.96
C GLN A 89 -4.94 -0.51 14.52
N GLN A 90 -6.00 0.17 14.99
CA GLN A 90 -7.17 -0.52 15.51
C GLN A 90 -7.87 -1.37 14.45
N ARG A 91 -7.96 -0.85 13.22
CA ARG A 91 -8.52 -1.61 12.10
C ARG A 91 -7.74 -2.90 11.84
N LEU A 92 -6.41 -2.82 11.83
CA LEU A 92 -5.57 -3.99 11.60
C LEU A 92 -5.73 -5.00 12.73
N ASP A 93 -5.79 -4.54 13.97
CA ASP A 93 -6.01 -5.41 15.13
C ASP A 93 -7.37 -6.10 15.05
N ASP A 94 -8.41 -5.36 14.68
CA ASP A 94 -9.76 -5.91 14.53
C ASP A 94 -9.84 -6.95 13.43
N LEU A 95 -9.07 -6.77 12.35
CA LEU A 95 -8.98 -7.72 11.24
C LEU A 95 -8.08 -8.93 11.56
N GLY A 96 -7.31 -8.86 12.63
CA GLY A 96 -6.31 -9.87 12.94
C GLY A 96 -5.11 -9.83 12.01
N GLU A 97 -4.84 -8.68 11.35
CA GLU A 97 -3.70 -8.54 10.46
C GLU A 97 -2.42 -8.27 11.25
N PRO A 98 -1.37 -9.09 11.09
CA PRO A 98 -0.11 -8.86 11.81
C PRO A 98 0.57 -7.56 11.38
N HIS A 99 1.15 -6.87 12.37
CA HIS A 99 1.95 -5.67 12.12
C HIS A 99 2.91 -5.45 13.30
N GLY A 100 3.81 -4.49 13.15
CA GLY A 100 4.83 -4.18 14.15
C GLY A 100 4.49 -3.01 15.08
N GLY A 101 3.30 -2.42 14.95
CA GLY A 101 2.90 -1.28 15.76
C GLY A 101 3.41 0.05 15.23
N ILE A 102 3.20 1.09 16.03
CA ILE A 102 3.56 2.47 15.68
C ILE A 102 4.89 2.82 16.33
N VAL A 103 5.81 3.33 15.51
CA VAL A 103 7.12 3.85 15.95
C VAL A 103 7.12 5.35 15.72
N THR A 104 7.53 6.12 16.74
CA THR A 104 7.58 7.58 16.66
C THR A 104 9.02 8.06 16.75
N GLY A 105 9.39 8.95 15.84
CA GLY A 105 10.71 9.58 15.80
C GLY A 105 10.60 11.04 15.41
N HIS A 106 11.74 11.69 15.16
CA HIS A 106 11.75 13.10 14.79
C HIS A 106 11.12 13.38 13.43
N ALA A 107 11.06 12.38 12.54
CA ALA A 107 10.47 12.52 11.21
C ALA A 107 8.96 12.24 11.18
N GLY A 108 8.38 11.83 12.30
CA GLY A 108 6.96 11.53 12.40
C GLY A 108 6.69 10.19 13.05
N SER A 109 5.48 9.67 12.84
CA SER A 109 5.05 8.37 13.36
C SER A 109 4.74 7.44 12.20
N VAL A 110 5.13 6.18 12.32
CA VAL A 110 4.96 5.20 11.24
C VAL A 110 4.46 3.88 11.82
N LEU A 111 3.46 3.30 11.16
CA LEU A 111 3.04 1.93 11.41
C LEU A 111 3.89 1.03 10.52
N VAL A 112 4.64 0.14 11.15
CA VAL A 112 5.62 -0.74 10.49
C VAL A 112 5.16 -2.19 10.54
N GLY A 113 5.78 -3.02 9.70
CA GLY A 113 5.59 -4.47 9.76
C GLY A 113 4.29 -4.98 9.17
N LEU A 114 3.51 -4.14 8.49
CA LEU A 114 2.34 -4.61 7.75
C LEU A 114 2.81 -5.17 6.42
N ARG A 115 2.57 -6.45 6.17
CA ARG A 115 3.06 -7.13 4.98
C ARG A 115 1.91 -7.65 4.14
N ASP A 116 2.03 -7.44 2.83
CA ASP A 116 1.05 -7.97 1.89
C ASP A 116 1.24 -9.49 1.71
N PRO A 117 0.40 -10.19 0.91
CA PRO A 117 0.52 -11.63 0.75
C PRO A 117 1.87 -12.14 0.23
N ASP A 118 2.64 -11.30 -0.43
CA ASP A 118 3.96 -11.65 -0.93
C ASP A 118 5.09 -11.18 0.00
N GLY A 119 4.76 -10.66 1.19
CA GLY A 119 5.74 -10.22 2.17
C GLY A 119 6.28 -8.82 1.96
N ILE A 120 5.74 -8.07 1.00
CA ILE A 120 6.13 -6.68 0.76
C ILE A 120 5.54 -5.82 1.88
N GLU A 121 6.37 -5.02 2.53
CA GLU A 121 5.92 -4.18 3.64
C GLU A 121 5.31 -2.89 3.12
N ILE A 122 4.10 -2.58 3.58
CA ILE A 122 3.40 -1.34 3.28
C ILE A 122 3.34 -0.54 4.58
N ARG A 123 3.95 0.64 4.59
CA ARG A 123 3.96 1.48 5.79
C ARG A 123 2.89 2.56 5.71
N LEU A 124 2.39 2.94 6.88
CA LEU A 124 1.47 4.06 7.03
C LEU A 124 2.21 5.13 7.83
N TYR A 125 2.33 6.31 7.27
CA TYR A 125 3.25 7.32 7.77
C TYR A 125 2.52 8.65 8.04
N GLN A 126 2.66 9.15 9.27
CA GLN A 126 2.18 10.47 9.64
C GLN A 126 3.41 11.36 9.82
N PRO A 127 3.63 12.31 8.91
CA PRO A 127 4.86 13.11 8.92
C PRO A 127 4.93 14.06 10.11
N ALA A 128 6.15 14.38 10.56
CA ALA A 128 6.39 15.38 11.60
C ALA A 128 5.87 16.74 11.15
N GLY A 129 5.30 17.51 12.09
CA GLY A 129 4.70 18.78 11.79
C GLY A 129 3.28 18.71 11.25
N GLY A 130 2.76 17.51 11.07
CA GLY A 130 1.37 17.29 10.69
C GLY A 130 0.45 17.48 11.90
N GLU A 131 -0.86 17.46 11.63
CA GLU A 131 -1.85 17.58 12.69
C GLU A 131 -1.89 16.31 13.55
N SER A 132 -2.15 16.49 14.82
CA SER A 132 -2.25 15.38 15.77
C SER A 132 -3.70 15.01 16.08
#